data_26616fd48ddf26dec76cd0a8daa73a43
#
_entry.id   26616fd48ddf26dec76cd0a8daa73a43
#
_cell.length_a   1.000
_cell.length_b   1.000
_cell.length_c   1.000
_cell.angle_alpha   90.00
_cell.angle_beta   90.00
_cell.angle_gamma   90.00
#
_symmetry.space_group_name_H-M   'P 1'
#
loop_
_entity.id
_entity.type
_entity.pdbx_description
1 polymer ?
#
loop_
_entity_poly.entity_id
_entity_poly.type
_entity_poly.pdbx_seq_one_letter_code
_entity_poly.pdbx_strand_id
1 'polypeptide(L)' 'MEKKWIKTEQMLEVLKGEPDVEQQYCHYLGGILRSTHWLEYSSKRKKIGDSTNWFDYTWYTESEYLEIHAGEWWMREI' A
#
# COMPACT_ATOMS: atom_id res chain seq x y z
N MET A 1 -9.89 6.25 17.31
CA MET A 1 -9.40 5.05 16.66
C MET A 1 -7.88 5.02 16.60
N GLU A 2 -7.33 3.89 16.97
CA GLU A 2 -5.90 3.75 17.09
C GLU A 2 -5.24 3.44 15.77
N LYS A 3 -4.22 4.20 15.42
CA LYS A 3 -3.42 3.89 14.24
C LYS A 3 -2.29 2.97 14.64
N LYS A 4 -2.03 1.99 13.83
CA LYS A 4 -0.92 1.09 14.11
C LYS A 4 -0.26 0.64 12.82
N TRP A 5 0.99 0.22 12.97
CA TRP A 5 1.77 -0.25 11.85
C TRP A 5 1.39 -1.70 11.55
N ILE A 6 1.18 -1.99 10.28
CA ILE A 6 0.91 -3.35 9.83
C ILE A 6 1.89 -3.72 8.73
N LYS A 7 2.09 -5.00 8.55
CA LYS A 7 3.02 -5.47 7.54
C LYS A 7 2.39 -5.42 6.16
N THR A 8 3.24 -5.50 5.14
CA THR A 8 2.79 -5.41 3.75
C THR A 8 1.65 -6.39 3.45
N GLU A 9 1.78 -7.64 3.89
CA GLU A 9 0.73 -8.64 3.64
C GLU A 9 -0.61 -8.21 4.21
N GLN A 10 -0.58 -7.67 5.42
CA GLN A 10 -1.81 -7.22 6.08
C GLN A 10 -2.38 -6.00 5.37
N MET A 11 -1.51 -5.11 4.94
CA MET A 11 -1.94 -3.91 4.22
C MET A 11 -2.63 -4.31 2.91
N LEU A 12 -2.09 -5.28 2.20
CA LEU A 12 -2.71 -5.73 0.96
C LEU A 12 -4.07 -6.38 1.19
N GLU A 13 -4.23 -7.06 2.33
CA GLU A 13 -5.54 -7.62 2.67
C GLU A 13 -6.58 -6.51 2.87
N VAL A 14 -6.18 -5.43 3.51
CA VAL A 14 -7.07 -4.30 3.71
C VAL A 14 -7.46 -3.68 2.36
N LEU A 15 -6.49 -3.53 1.46
CA LEU A 15 -6.77 -2.99 0.13
C LEU A 15 -7.73 -3.87 -0.64
N LYS A 16 -7.51 -5.18 -0.59
CA LYS A 16 -8.38 -6.12 -1.30
C LYS A 16 -9.77 -6.17 -0.72
N GLY A 17 -9.90 -5.85 0.56
CA GLY A 17 -11.20 -5.79 1.21
C GLY A 17 -12.04 -4.60 0.79
N GLU A 18 -11.40 -3.58 0.23
CA GLU A 18 -12.08 -2.39 -0.27
C GLU A 18 -11.55 -2.10 -1.68
N PRO A 19 -11.89 -2.95 -2.66
CA PRO A 19 -11.33 -2.79 -3.99
C PRO A 19 -11.83 -1.50 -4.66
N ASP A 20 -10.98 -0.96 -5.51
CA ASP A 20 -11.29 0.23 -6.31
C ASP A 20 -11.50 1.48 -5.47
N VAL A 21 -10.96 1.49 -4.25
CA VAL A 21 -10.98 2.65 -3.38
C VAL A 21 -9.55 3.02 -3.04
N GLU A 22 -9.19 4.26 -3.31
CA GLU A 22 -7.86 4.74 -3.01
C GLU A 22 -7.68 4.94 -1.51
N GLN A 23 -6.58 4.45 -0.98
CA GLN A 23 -6.26 4.61 0.43
C GLN A 23 -4.86 5.18 0.55
N GLN A 24 -4.67 5.98 1.56
CA GLN A 24 -3.40 6.64 1.78
C GLN A 24 -2.66 5.97 2.92
N TYR A 25 -1.41 5.61 2.68
CA TYR A 25 -0.58 4.94 3.67
C TYR A 25 0.73 5.65 3.87
N CYS A 26 1.21 5.63 5.11
CA CYS A 26 2.54 6.07 5.46
C CYS A 26 3.43 4.84 5.49
N HIS A 27 4.60 4.92 4.88
CA HIS A 27 5.48 3.77 4.68
C HIS A 27 6.73 3.93 5.53
N TYR A 28 7.08 2.87 6.26
CA TYR A 28 8.23 2.88 7.14
C TYR A 28 9.40 2.19 6.46
N LEU A 29 10.46 2.94 6.27
CA LEU A 29 11.66 2.44 5.62
C LEU A 29 12.84 2.57 6.55
N GLY A 30 13.38 1.44 6.98
CA GLY A 30 14.64 1.44 7.71
C GLY A 30 14.70 2.33 8.93
N GLY A 31 13.57 2.63 9.51
CA GLY A 31 13.54 3.32 10.77
C GLY A 31 13.62 4.82 10.73
N ILE A 32 13.72 5.42 9.57
CA ILE A 32 13.93 6.85 9.57
C ILE A 32 12.84 7.60 8.87
N LEU A 33 12.79 7.48 7.60
CA LEU A 33 11.91 8.33 6.84
C LEU A 33 10.76 7.57 6.27
N ARG A 34 9.65 8.24 6.21
CA ARG A 34 8.46 7.64 5.66
C ARG A 34 8.00 8.43 4.46
N SER A 35 7.57 7.73 3.46
CA SER A 35 6.93 8.36 2.32
C SER A 35 5.45 8.05 2.41
N THR A 36 4.65 8.88 1.77
CA THR A 36 3.23 8.65 1.70
C THR A 36 2.91 8.03 0.35
N HIS A 37 2.13 6.97 0.39
CA HIS A 37 1.70 6.27 -0.82
C HIS A 37 0.20 6.34 -0.95
N TRP A 38 -0.28 6.52 -2.16
CA TRP A 38 -1.70 6.38 -2.46
C TRP A 38 -1.85 5.04 -3.14
N LEU A 39 -2.62 4.16 -2.53
CA LEU A 39 -2.69 2.75 -2.95
C LEU A 39 -4.13 2.37 -3.28
N GLU A 40 -4.26 1.48 -4.23
CA GLU A 40 -5.56 0.99 -4.62
C GLU A 40 -5.43 -0.42 -5.15
N TYR A 41 -6.38 -1.29 -4.80
CA TYR A 41 -6.46 -2.59 -5.45
C TYR A 41 -7.51 -2.52 -6.54
N SER A 42 -7.10 -2.71 -7.79
CA SER A 42 -8.02 -2.66 -8.91
C SER A 42 -8.64 -4.03 -9.13
N SER A 43 -9.96 -4.12 -8.97
CA SER A 43 -10.65 -5.39 -9.20
C SER A 43 -10.61 -5.77 -10.66
N LYS A 44 -10.56 -4.79 -11.54
CA LYS A 44 -10.52 -5.04 -12.97
C LYS A 44 -9.15 -5.53 -13.42
N ARG A 45 -8.10 -4.86 -12.94
CA ARG A 45 -6.73 -5.22 -13.32
C ARG A 45 -6.17 -6.36 -12.49
N LYS A 46 -6.74 -6.59 -11.32
CA LYS A 46 -6.25 -7.57 -10.34
C LYS A 46 -4.81 -7.24 -9.97
N LYS A 47 -4.53 -5.96 -9.79
CA LYS A 47 -3.21 -5.46 -9.46
C LYS A 47 -3.30 -4.35 -8.43
N ILE A 48 -2.16 -4.10 -7.78
CA ILE A 48 -2.02 -3.04 -6.81
C ILE A 48 -1.47 -1.80 -7.53
N GLY A 49 -2.17 -0.69 -7.40
CA GLY A 49 -1.69 0.59 -7.91
C GLY A 49 -1.02 1.37 -6.81
N ASP A 50 0.12 1.94 -7.09
CA ASP A 50 0.93 2.66 -6.11
C ASP A 50 1.40 3.97 -6.70
N SER A 51 1.10 5.07 -6.02
CA SER A 51 1.55 6.39 -6.42
C SER A 51 2.13 7.11 -5.20
N THR A 52 3.31 7.68 -5.35
CA THR A 52 3.97 8.37 -4.24
C THR A 52 3.99 9.87 -4.38
N ASN A 53 3.72 10.40 -5.57
CA ASN A 53 3.88 11.83 -5.83
C ASN A 53 2.76 12.44 -6.65
N TRP A 54 1.56 11.96 -6.48
CA TRP A 54 0.40 12.47 -7.22
C TRP A 54 0.48 12.21 -8.72
N PHE A 55 1.33 11.27 -9.12
CA PHE A 55 1.43 10.87 -10.52
C PHE A 55 0.57 9.65 -10.76
N ASP A 56 0.60 9.17 -11.98
CA ASP A 56 -0.13 7.97 -12.34
C ASP A 56 0.32 6.80 -11.50
N TYR A 57 -0.58 5.86 -11.28
CA TYR A 57 -0.23 4.64 -10.58
C TYR A 57 0.77 3.81 -11.37
N THR A 58 1.69 3.20 -10.63
CA THR A 58 2.47 2.09 -11.14
C THR A 58 1.74 0.83 -10.68
N TRP A 59 1.48 -0.09 -11.58
CA TRP A 59 0.69 -1.27 -11.27
C TRP A 59 1.57 -2.49 -11.07
N TYR A 60 1.30 -3.21 -9.98
CA TYR A 60 2.07 -4.40 -9.60
C TYR A 60 1.13 -5.56 -9.35
N THR A 61 1.57 -6.78 -9.65
CA THR A 61 0.84 -7.93 -9.15
C THR A 61 1.05 -8.01 -7.65
N GLU A 62 0.19 -8.73 -6.97
CA GLU A 62 0.31 -8.91 -5.53
C GLU A 62 1.66 -9.53 -5.18
N SER A 63 2.06 -10.53 -5.93
CA SER A 63 3.34 -11.21 -5.76
C SER A 63 4.52 -10.26 -5.87
N GLU A 64 4.50 -9.44 -6.91
CA GLU A 64 5.56 -8.45 -7.12
C GLU A 64 5.64 -7.46 -5.97
N TYR A 65 4.48 -7.00 -5.53
CA TYR A 65 4.44 -6.01 -4.46
C TYR A 65 4.95 -6.60 -3.14
N LEU A 66 4.58 -7.83 -2.84
CA LEU A 66 5.05 -8.51 -1.65
C LEU A 66 6.56 -8.71 -1.68
N GLU A 67 7.11 -8.96 -2.85
CA GLU A 67 8.54 -9.16 -2.98
C GLU A 67 9.31 -7.85 -2.80
N ILE A 68 8.81 -6.79 -3.43
CA ILE A 68 9.47 -5.49 -3.37
C ILE A 68 9.45 -4.93 -1.94
N HIS A 69 8.35 -5.12 -1.25
CA HIS A 69 8.15 -4.52 0.08
C HIS A 69 8.15 -5.54 1.21
N ALA A 70 8.88 -6.62 1.04
CA ALA A 70 8.94 -7.68 2.05
C ALA A 70 9.45 -7.13 3.38
N GLY A 71 8.75 -7.45 4.44
CA GLY A 71 9.17 -7.06 5.78
C GLY A 71 8.97 -5.60 6.15
N GLU A 72 8.33 -4.85 5.30
CA GLU A 72 8.12 -3.43 5.56
C GLU A 72 6.79 -3.19 6.25
N TRP A 73 6.65 -1.97 6.77
CA TRP A 73 5.50 -1.63 7.63
C TRP A 73 4.73 -0.45 7.04
N TRP A 74 3.44 -0.47 7.28
CA TRP A 74 2.53 0.54 6.72
C TRP A 74 1.55 1.00 7.80
N MET A 75 1.18 2.27 7.75
CA MET A 75 0.17 2.80 8.64
C MET A 75 -0.83 3.58 7.81
N ARG A 76 -2.08 3.20 7.89
CA ARG A 76 -3.12 3.86 7.11
C ARG A 76 -3.34 5.27 7.63
N GLU A 77 -3.39 6.21 6.70
CA GLU A 77 -3.72 7.58 7.04
C GLU A 77 -5.13 7.82 6.55
N ILE A 78 -5.99 7.91 7.35
CA ILE A 78 -7.41 8.16 7.11
C ILE A 78 -7.90 8.03 5.69
#